data_411dcd45f51bc407b0439a9ef4ca8829
#
_entry.id   411dcd45f51bc407b0439a9ef4ca8829
#
_cell.length_a   1.000
_cell.length_b   1.000
_cell.length_c   1.000
_cell.angle_alpha   90.00
_cell.angle_beta   90.00
_cell.angle_gamma   90.00
#
_symmetry.space_group_name_H-M   'P 1'
#
loop_
_entity.id
_entity.type
_entity.pdbx_description
1 polymer ?
#
loop_
_entity_poly.entity_id
_entity_poly.type
_entity_poly.pdbx_seq_one_letter_code
_entity_poly.pdbx_strand_id
1 'polypeptide(L)'
;NKSAKNEFAFDSGKKYPAKYVISVVNHLVNNVDISNEEFNDIEARNILMGLDFVIETRQEKFTLIITANEVISSDERFTMDNLGLGDNYKPLDTYFKNSSGEIIRRKYTKGEKKSSNQTMPRLACQIFEESLVALSEEEKVNFPICQYTPELELIRGIFSSVEEFKKYRNSIEYFRYKYGDEKLLVSYCWNIFSTIIFVKECLKRFGKEGDQFVLTYREK
;
A
#
# COMPACT_ATOMS: atom_id res chain seq x y z
N ASN A 1 5.10 -22.65 3.16
CA ASN A 1 4.97 -22.96 1.72
C ASN A 1 4.08 -21.95 0.99
N LYS A 2 4.48 -20.66 0.99
CA LYS A 2 3.67 -19.56 0.41
C LYS A 2 3.96 -19.32 -1.07
N SER A 3 5.06 -19.81 -1.61
CA SER A 3 5.51 -19.47 -2.96
C SER A 3 4.93 -20.34 -4.08
N ALA A 4 4.54 -21.57 -3.79
CA ALA A 4 4.05 -22.53 -4.79
C ALA A 4 2.71 -22.17 -5.47
N LYS A 5 2.06 -21.10 -5.05
CA LYS A 5 0.72 -20.71 -5.54
C LYS A 5 0.72 -19.68 -6.67
N ASN A 6 1.87 -19.10 -7.02
CA ASN A 6 1.90 -17.87 -7.81
C ASN A 6 2.47 -18.00 -9.22
N GLU A 7 3.06 -19.14 -9.60
CA GLU A 7 3.62 -19.32 -10.92
C GLU A 7 2.92 -20.44 -11.67
N PHE A 8 2.43 -20.14 -12.87
CA PHE A 8 1.65 -21.07 -13.68
C PHE A 8 2.25 -21.21 -15.07
N ALA A 9 2.48 -22.43 -15.50
CA ALA A 9 2.72 -22.76 -16.90
C ALA A 9 1.38 -22.74 -17.66
N PHE A 10 1.43 -22.21 -18.87
CA PHE A 10 0.26 -22.07 -19.72
C PHE A 10 0.34 -23.10 -20.86
N ASP A 11 -0.64 -23.96 -20.95
CA ASP A 11 -0.79 -24.87 -22.08
C ASP A 11 -2.26 -24.97 -22.50
N SER A 12 -2.51 -24.81 -23.81
CA SER A 12 -3.82 -25.01 -24.44
C SER A 12 -4.98 -24.29 -23.72
N GLY A 13 -4.73 -23.07 -23.19
CA GLY A 13 -5.71 -22.27 -22.47
C GLY A 13 -5.93 -22.67 -21.00
N LYS A 14 -5.17 -23.63 -20.49
CA LYS A 14 -5.21 -24.04 -19.06
C LYS A 14 -3.96 -23.57 -18.33
N LYS A 15 -4.10 -23.34 -17.03
CA LYS A 15 -3.02 -22.92 -16.12
C LYS A 15 -2.70 -24.05 -15.16
N TYR A 16 -1.43 -24.37 -15.05
CA TYR A 16 -0.94 -25.42 -14.15
C TYR A 16 0.16 -24.85 -13.25
N PRO A 17 0.17 -25.16 -11.94
CA PRO A 17 1.27 -24.75 -11.07
C PRO A 17 2.62 -25.22 -11.65
N ALA A 18 3.60 -24.33 -11.74
CA ALA A 18 4.89 -24.63 -12.39
C ALA A 18 5.57 -25.87 -11.79
N LYS A 19 5.63 -25.96 -10.46
CA LYS A 19 6.17 -27.14 -9.77
C LYS A 19 5.43 -28.42 -10.10
N TYR A 20 4.10 -28.37 -10.19
CA TYR A 20 3.30 -29.55 -10.55
C TYR A 20 3.65 -30.03 -11.95
N VAL A 21 3.81 -29.14 -12.92
CA VAL A 21 4.19 -29.48 -14.28
C VAL A 21 5.53 -30.23 -14.29
N ILE A 22 6.53 -29.72 -13.57
CA ILE A 22 7.84 -30.38 -13.48
C ILE A 22 7.73 -31.75 -12.83
N SER A 23 7.00 -31.91 -11.75
CA SER A 23 6.80 -33.18 -11.08
C SER A 23 6.16 -34.23 -12.01
N VAL A 24 5.11 -33.83 -12.75
CA VAL A 24 4.43 -34.69 -13.71
C VAL A 24 5.37 -35.09 -14.87
N VAL A 25 6.09 -34.11 -15.43
CA VAL A 25 7.03 -34.40 -16.55
C VAL A 25 8.14 -35.33 -16.07
N ASN A 26 8.71 -35.11 -14.90
CA ASN A 26 9.75 -35.97 -14.36
C ASN A 26 9.24 -37.40 -14.12
N HIS A 27 8.03 -37.54 -13.58
CA HIS A 27 7.42 -38.87 -13.42
C HIS A 27 7.23 -39.56 -14.75
N LEU A 28 6.73 -38.89 -15.78
CA LEU A 28 6.49 -39.47 -17.11
C LEU A 28 7.78 -39.85 -17.85
N VAL A 29 8.85 -39.08 -17.67
CA VAL A 29 10.11 -39.30 -18.41
C VAL A 29 11.04 -40.27 -17.66
N ASN A 30 11.16 -40.08 -16.35
CA ASN A 30 12.15 -40.79 -15.53
C ASN A 30 11.53 -41.87 -14.63
N ASN A 31 10.19 -41.94 -14.58
CA ASN A 31 9.44 -42.83 -13.66
C ASN A 31 9.84 -42.60 -12.18
N VAL A 32 10.16 -41.34 -11.82
CA VAL A 32 10.59 -40.95 -10.49
C VAL A 32 9.72 -39.77 -10.03
N ASP A 33 9.19 -39.89 -8.83
CA ASP A 33 8.46 -38.77 -8.19
C ASP A 33 9.46 -37.81 -7.55
N ILE A 34 9.38 -36.53 -7.92
CA ILE A 34 10.12 -35.44 -7.29
C ILE A 34 9.18 -34.73 -6.30
N SER A 35 9.63 -34.61 -5.05
CA SER A 35 8.91 -33.82 -4.05
C SER A 35 8.94 -32.34 -4.42
N ASN A 36 7.82 -31.61 -4.16
CA ASN A 36 7.74 -30.18 -4.31
C ASN A 36 8.71 -29.42 -3.39
N GLU A 37 9.38 -30.08 -2.47
CA GLU A 37 10.37 -29.51 -1.55
C GLU A 37 11.80 -29.58 -2.11
N GLU A 38 12.04 -30.41 -3.16
CA GLU A 38 13.36 -30.60 -3.74
C GLU A 38 13.82 -29.45 -4.65
N PHE A 39 12.90 -28.56 -5.05
CA PHE A 39 13.21 -27.40 -5.88
C PHE A 39 12.28 -26.22 -5.54
N ASN A 40 12.79 -25.02 -5.74
CA ASN A 40 12.03 -23.78 -5.47
C ASN A 40 11.27 -23.31 -6.73
N ASP A 41 10.37 -22.30 -6.55
CA ASP A 41 9.54 -21.78 -7.65
C ASP A 41 10.36 -21.10 -8.73
N ILE A 42 11.50 -20.47 -8.37
CA ILE A 42 12.39 -19.80 -9.32
C ILE A 42 13.06 -20.86 -10.23
N GLU A 43 13.50 -21.95 -9.67
CA GLU A 43 14.07 -23.07 -10.43
C GLU A 43 13.02 -23.70 -11.36
N ALA A 44 11.80 -23.94 -10.85
CA ALA A 44 10.69 -24.44 -11.64
C ALA A 44 10.40 -23.52 -12.84
N ARG A 45 10.32 -22.23 -12.60
CA ARG A 45 10.11 -21.24 -13.65
C ARG A 45 11.21 -21.27 -14.70
N ASN A 46 12.47 -21.23 -14.25
CA ASN A 46 13.61 -21.19 -15.17
C ASN A 46 13.69 -22.47 -16.05
N ILE A 47 13.40 -23.63 -15.50
CA ILE A 47 13.33 -24.87 -16.24
C ILE A 47 12.23 -24.79 -17.31
N LEU A 48 11.03 -24.42 -16.95
CA LEU A 48 9.89 -24.34 -17.86
C LEU A 48 10.08 -23.26 -18.93
N MET A 49 10.64 -22.10 -18.58
CA MET A 49 11.00 -21.07 -19.57
C MET A 49 12.08 -21.55 -20.54
N GLY A 50 13.05 -22.33 -20.08
CA GLY A 50 14.05 -22.98 -20.94
C GLY A 50 13.46 -24.02 -21.87
N LEU A 51 12.25 -24.50 -21.62
CA LEU A 51 11.46 -25.40 -22.45
C LEU A 51 10.36 -24.69 -23.25
N ASP A 52 10.47 -23.36 -23.42
CA ASP A 52 9.54 -22.51 -24.15
C ASP A 52 8.11 -22.42 -23.57
N PHE A 53 7.90 -22.81 -22.31
CA PHE A 53 6.63 -22.60 -21.66
C PHE A 53 6.42 -21.10 -21.33
N VAL A 54 5.20 -20.62 -21.60
CA VAL A 54 4.77 -19.29 -21.13
C VAL A 54 4.44 -19.39 -19.66
N ILE A 55 5.16 -18.64 -18.81
CA ILE A 55 4.94 -18.60 -17.37
C ILE A 55 4.19 -17.30 -17.01
N GLU A 56 3.05 -17.46 -16.37
CA GLU A 56 2.28 -16.35 -15.81
C GLU A 56 2.39 -16.36 -14.28
N THR A 57 2.86 -15.26 -13.72
CA THR A 57 2.91 -15.07 -12.26
C THR A 57 1.60 -14.45 -11.79
N ARG A 58 0.83 -15.19 -11.00
CA ARG A 58 -0.35 -14.64 -10.34
C ARG A 58 0.07 -13.94 -9.05
N GLN A 59 0.08 -12.62 -9.09
CA GLN A 59 0.28 -11.81 -7.87
C GLN A 59 -1.04 -11.69 -7.11
N GLU A 60 -1.05 -12.16 -5.88
CA GLU A 60 -2.19 -11.99 -4.99
C GLU A 60 -2.36 -10.52 -4.65
N LYS A 61 -3.58 -10.01 -4.79
CA LYS A 61 -3.93 -8.62 -4.47
C LYS A 61 -4.80 -8.60 -3.23
N PHE A 62 -4.53 -7.64 -2.37
CA PHE A 62 -5.24 -7.42 -1.12
C PHE A 62 -5.92 -6.07 -1.15
N THR A 63 -6.98 -5.90 -0.37
CA THR A 63 -7.69 -4.62 -0.25
C THR A 63 -7.84 -4.25 1.21
N LEU A 64 -7.38 -3.06 1.55
CA LEU A 64 -7.60 -2.41 2.83
C LEU A 64 -8.62 -1.31 2.66
N ILE A 65 -9.65 -1.32 3.49
CA ILE A 65 -10.68 -0.28 3.55
C ILE A 65 -10.52 0.45 4.89
N ILE A 66 -10.45 1.77 4.83
CA ILE A 66 -10.30 2.64 6.00
C ILE A 66 -11.55 3.50 6.10
N THR A 67 -12.25 3.38 7.21
CA THR A 67 -13.41 4.20 7.56
C THR A 67 -13.06 5.20 8.65
N ALA A 68 -13.98 6.11 8.98
CA ALA A 68 -13.78 7.13 10.01
C ALA A 68 -13.37 6.56 11.38
N ASN A 69 -13.89 5.41 11.76
CA ASN A 69 -13.72 4.86 13.11
C ASN A 69 -12.77 3.68 13.19
N GLU A 70 -12.56 2.97 12.09
CA GLU A 70 -11.81 1.73 12.10
C GLU A 70 -11.06 1.47 10.80
N VAL A 71 -10.12 0.57 10.85
CA VAL A 71 -9.45 -0.01 9.69
C VAL A 71 -10.06 -1.39 9.45
N ILE A 72 -10.64 -1.58 8.27
CA ILE A 72 -11.23 -2.84 7.83
C ILE A 72 -10.34 -3.40 6.73
N SER A 73 -9.88 -4.63 6.90
CA SER A 73 -9.10 -5.33 5.88
C SER A 73 -9.85 -6.55 5.39
N SER A 74 -9.88 -6.77 4.07
CA SER A 74 -10.27 -8.05 3.48
C SER A 74 -9.21 -9.13 3.64
N ASP A 75 -8.02 -8.77 4.12
CA ASP A 75 -6.90 -9.65 4.41
C ASP A 75 -6.63 -9.72 5.91
N GLU A 76 -6.92 -10.88 6.53
CA GLU A 76 -6.71 -11.14 7.95
C GLU A 76 -5.24 -11.00 8.41
N ARG A 77 -4.29 -10.98 7.47
CA ARG A 77 -2.86 -10.81 7.78
C ARG A 77 -2.47 -9.39 8.14
N PHE A 78 -3.32 -8.41 7.82
CA PHE A 78 -3.04 -7.02 8.14
C PHE A 78 -3.82 -6.58 9.39
N THR A 79 -3.08 -6.09 10.38
CA THR A 79 -3.62 -5.41 11.57
C THR A 79 -2.82 -4.14 11.83
N MET A 80 -3.33 -3.23 12.67
CA MET A 80 -2.59 -2.04 13.10
C MET A 80 -1.29 -2.41 13.82
N ASP A 81 -1.24 -3.57 14.48
CA ASP A 81 -0.05 -4.07 15.18
C ASP A 81 1.07 -4.50 14.22
N ASN A 82 0.73 -4.68 12.94
CA ASN A 82 1.68 -5.12 11.90
C ASN A 82 2.11 -3.98 10.96
N LEU A 83 2.09 -2.73 11.41
CA LEU A 83 2.43 -1.57 10.58
C LEU A 83 3.81 -1.67 9.90
N GLY A 84 4.81 -2.24 10.59
CA GLY A 84 6.14 -2.46 10.04
C GLY A 84 6.18 -3.40 8.81
N LEU A 85 5.18 -4.29 8.65
CA LEU A 85 5.08 -5.18 7.49
C LEU A 85 4.81 -4.42 6.17
N GLY A 86 4.40 -3.16 6.24
CA GLY A 86 4.17 -2.33 5.06
C GLY A 86 5.37 -2.23 4.11
N ASP A 87 6.59 -2.45 4.58
CA ASP A 87 7.79 -2.48 3.76
C ASP A 87 7.83 -3.63 2.77
N ASN A 88 7.11 -4.72 3.05
CA ASN A 88 7.01 -5.90 2.20
C ASN A 88 5.92 -5.78 1.13
N TYR A 89 5.16 -4.68 1.12
CA TYR A 89 4.02 -4.50 0.24
C TYR A 89 4.20 -3.31 -0.69
N LYS A 90 3.56 -3.40 -1.85
CA LYS A 90 3.52 -2.35 -2.87
C LYS A 90 2.08 -1.94 -3.14
N PRO A 91 1.74 -0.63 -3.03
CA PRO A 91 0.43 -0.14 -3.42
C PRO A 91 0.23 -0.27 -4.94
N LEU A 92 -0.96 -0.67 -5.34
CA LEU A 92 -1.38 -0.81 -6.74
C LEU A 92 -2.36 0.28 -7.12
N ASP A 93 -3.38 0.50 -6.29
CA ASP A 93 -4.44 1.47 -6.50
C ASP A 93 -4.90 2.07 -5.18
N THR A 94 -5.27 3.33 -5.20
CA THR A 94 -5.81 4.05 -4.04
C THR A 94 -6.88 5.01 -4.53
N TYR A 95 -8.03 4.99 -3.87
CA TYR A 95 -9.11 5.93 -4.13
C TYR A 95 -9.90 6.23 -2.85
N PHE A 96 -10.61 7.35 -2.89
CA PHE A 96 -11.63 7.71 -1.92
C PHE A 96 -13.01 7.39 -2.50
N LYS A 97 -13.87 6.77 -1.72
CA LYS A 97 -15.26 6.54 -2.04
C LYS A 97 -16.09 7.33 -1.05
N ASN A 98 -16.85 8.30 -1.54
CA ASN A 98 -17.71 9.10 -0.66
C ASN A 98 -18.99 8.36 -0.28
N SER A 99 -19.75 8.93 0.65
CA SER A 99 -21.01 8.38 1.15
C SER A 99 -22.09 8.18 0.07
N SER A 100 -22.02 8.91 -1.05
CA SER A 100 -22.90 8.72 -2.21
C SER A 100 -22.44 7.61 -3.17
N GLY A 101 -21.28 7.00 -2.91
CA GLY A 101 -20.71 5.94 -3.73
C GLY A 101 -19.80 6.43 -4.87
N GLU A 102 -19.57 7.74 -5.00
CA GLU A 102 -18.67 8.31 -5.99
C GLU A 102 -17.21 7.97 -5.66
N ILE A 103 -16.44 7.57 -6.69
CA ILE A 103 -15.02 7.26 -6.57
C ILE A 103 -14.19 8.45 -7.01
N ILE A 104 -13.39 8.96 -6.09
CA ILE A 104 -12.48 10.08 -6.32
C ILE A 104 -11.05 9.56 -6.25
N ARG A 105 -10.28 9.82 -7.34
CA ARG A 105 -8.88 9.44 -7.44
C ARG A 105 -7.98 10.66 -7.31
N ARG A 106 -6.74 10.40 -6.96
CA ARG A 106 -5.74 11.44 -6.84
C ARG A 106 -5.51 12.16 -8.17
N LYS A 107 -5.56 13.49 -8.11
CA LYS A 107 -5.12 14.38 -9.18
C LYS A 107 -3.64 14.70 -8.98
N TYR A 108 -2.84 14.52 -10.02
CA TYR A 108 -1.41 14.86 -10.01
C TYR A 108 -1.17 16.23 -10.64
N THR A 109 -0.34 17.04 -10.01
CA THR A 109 0.09 18.32 -10.59
C THR A 109 1.26 18.12 -11.55
N LYS A 110 1.42 19.02 -12.52
CA LYS A 110 2.53 18.98 -13.48
C LYS A 110 3.87 19.05 -12.74
N GLY A 111 4.77 18.13 -13.03
CA GLY A 111 6.10 18.06 -12.41
C GLY A 111 6.12 17.39 -11.03
N GLU A 112 4.99 16.94 -10.50
CA GLU A 112 4.95 16.23 -9.23
C GLU A 112 5.64 14.86 -9.35
N LYS A 113 6.57 14.57 -8.43
CA LYS A 113 7.19 13.25 -8.32
C LYS A 113 6.17 12.24 -7.79
N LYS A 114 5.87 11.25 -8.63
CA LYS A 114 4.96 10.16 -8.23
C LYS A 114 5.67 9.22 -7.26
N SER A 115 5.17 9.12 -6.05
CA SER A 115 5.58 8.15 -5.05
C SER A 115 4.37 7.34 -4.61
N SER A 116 4.44 6.03 -4.77
CA SER A 116 3.34 5.14 -4.44
C SER A 116 2.97 5.20 -2.94
N ASN A 117 3.96 5.32 -2.06
CA ASN A 117 3.73 5.39 -0.61
C ASN A 117 3.06 6.71 -0.16
N GLN A 118 3.15 7.76 -0.99
CA GLN A 118 2.53 9.05 -0.69
C GLN A 118 1.13 9.21 -1.32
N THR A 119 0.67 8.25 -2.12
CA THR A 119 -0.58 8.39 -2.87
C THR A 119 -1.78 8.55 -1.94
N MET A 120 -1.92 7.69 -0.95
CA MET A 120 -3.05 7.73 -0.01
C MET A 120 -3.06 8.99 0.89
N PRO A 121 -1.97 9.38 1.57
CA PRO A 121 -1.98 10.58 2.38
C PRO A 121 -2.15 11.86 1.55
N ARG A 122 -1.63 11.91 0.33
CA ARG A 122 -1.87 13.05 -0.58
C ARG A 122 -3.30 13.10 -1.09
N LEU A 123 -3.94 11.95 -1.32
CA LEU A 123 -5.36 11.88 -1.63
C LEU A 123 -6.20 12.39 -0.46
N ALA A 124 -5.84 12.05 0.78
CA ALA A 124 -6.52 12.60 1.96
C ALA A 124 -6.38 14.12 2.05
N CYS A 125 -5.20 14.67 1.76
CA CYS A 125 -5.03 16.12 1.62
C CYS A 125 -5.94 16.72 0.53
N GLN A 126 -6.07 16.06 -0.62
CA GLN A 126 -6.93 16.52 -1.72
C GLN A 126 -8.42 16.52 -1.34
N ILE A 127 -8.88 15.50 -0.63
CA ILE A 127 -10.29 15.39 -0.23
C ILE A 127 -10.66 16.39 0.85
N PHE A 128 -9.75 16.66 1.77
CA PHE A 128 -10.00 17.49 2.96
C PHE A 128 -9.16 18.79 2.97
N GLU A 129 -8.76 19.29 1.80
CA GLU A 129 -7.84 20.43 1.68
C GLU A 129 -8.32 21.68 2.41
N GLU A 130 -9.59 22.05 2.25
CA GLU A 130 -10.18 23.22 2.93
C GLU A 130 -10.17 23.04 4.45
N SER A 131 -10.54 21.86 4.92
CA SER A 131 -10.58 21.54 6.35
C SER A 131 -9.19 21.53 7.00
N LEU A 132 -8.19 20.97 6.28
CA LEU A 132 -6.82 20.93 6.77
C LEU A 132 -6.17 22.31 6.83
N VAL A 133 -6.46 23.17 5.84
CA VAL A 133 -5.98 24.57 5.84
C VAL A 133 -6.61 25.37 6.95
N ALA A 134 -7.90 25.17 7.21
CA ALA A 134 -8.65 25.89 8.24
C ALA A 134 -8.29 25.54 9.70
N LEU A 135 -7.53 24.45 9.92
CA LEU A 135 -7.05 24.11 11.26
C LEU A 135 -6.18 25.23 11.85
N SER A 136 -6.30 25.45 13.15
CA SER A 136 -5.37 26.29 13.89
C SER A 136 -3.94 25.75 13.85
N GLU A 137 -2.94 26.59 14.10
CA GLU A 137 -1.53 26.16 14.13
C GLU A 137 -1.28 25.07 15.20
N GLU A 138 -1.94 25.16 16.34
CA GLU A 138 -1.86 24.15 17.40
C GLU A 138 -2.44 22.81 16.93
N GLU A 139 -3.59 22.80 16.28
CA GLU A 139 -4.20 21.59 15.73
C GLU A 139 -3.32 20.98 14.63
N LYS A 140 -2.73 21.79 13.74
CA LYS A 140 -1.80 21.34 12.70
C LYS A 140 -0.56 20.69 13.30
N VAL A 141 0.08 21.31 14.27
CA VAL A 141 1.29 20.77 14.93
C VAL A 141 1.01 19.45 15.65
N ASN A 142 -0.17 19.30 16.25
CA ASN A 142 -0.57 18.12 16.99
C ASN A 142 -1.30 17.07 16.13
N PHE A 143 -1.49 17.31 14.83
CA PHE A 143 -2.22 16.39 13.96
C PHE A 143 -1.49 15.04 13.81
N PRO A 144 -2.13 13.92 14.13
CA PRO A 144 -1.54 12.58 13.98
C PRO A 144 -1.24 12.26 12.51
N ILE A 145 -0.02 11.88 12.19
CA ILE A 145 0.41 11.66 10.81
C ILE A 145 0.73 10.21 10.54
N CYS A 146 1.70 9.64 11.23
CA CYS A 146 2.13 8.28 10.98
C CYS A 146 2.77 7.62 12.18
N GLN A 147 2.79 6.29 12.12
CA GLN A 147 3.47 5.42 13.06
C GLN A 147 3.98 4.22 12.29
N TYR A 148 5.21 3.83 12.53
CA TYR A 148 5.85 2.73 11.80
C TYR A 148 5.55 1.37 12.44
N THR A 149 5.61 1.31 13.75
CA THR A 149 5.21 0.16 14.56
C THR A 149 4.43 0.64 15.79
N PRO A 150 3.66 -0.22 16.47
CA PRO A 150 2.90 0.16 17.67
C PRO A 150 3.77 0.72 18.81
N GLU A 151 5.04 0.27 18.89
CA GLU A 151 5.98 0.68 19.93
C GLU A 151 6.65 2.02 19.66
N LEU A 152 6.60 2.52 18.42
CA LEU A 152 7.20 3.79 18.05
C LEU A 152 6.31 4.97 18.45
N GLU A 153 6.96 6.08 18.77
CA GLU A 153 6.26 7.33 19.02
C GLU A 153 5.44 7.77 17.81
N LEU A 154 4.22 8.22 18.06
CA LEU A 154 3.34 8.77 17.04
C LEU A 154 3.91 10.07 16.48
N ILE A 155 4.22 10.08 15.19
CA ILE A 155 4.67 11.27 14.47
C ILE A 155 3.46 12.18 14.23
N ARG A 156 3.61 13.45 14.62
CA ARG A 156 2.61 14.50 14.49
C ARG A 156 3.16 15.64 13.65
N GLY A 157 2.26 16.41 13.09
CA GLY A 157 2.54 17.73 12.55
C GLY A 157 2.31 17.91 11.06
N ILE A 158 1.50 18.92 10.78
CA ILE A 158 1.34 19.57 9.49
C ILE A 158 1.90 20.96 9.66
N PHE A 159 2.77 21.41 8.78
CA PHE A 159 3.48 22.69 8.91
C PHE A 159 3.27 23.54 7.66
N SER A 160 3.25 24.85 7.83
CA SER A 160 3.11 25.83 6.75
C SER A 160 4.46 26.15 6.08
N SER A 161 5.57 25.98 6.80
CA SER A 161 6.91 26.26 6.31
C SER A 161 7.95 25.25 6.77
N VAL A 162 9.11 25.24 6.09
CA VAL A 162 10.26 24.40 6.47
C VAL A 162 10.86 24.87 7.79
N GLU A 163 10.80 26.16 8.07
CA GLU A 163 11.29 26.78 9.30
C GLU A 163 10.48 26.26 10.49
N GLU A 164 9.15 26.25 10.37
CA GLU A 164 8.27 25.68 11.38
C GLU A 164 8.50 24.17 11.55
N PHE A 165 8.60 23.44 10.45
CA PHE A 165 8.90 22.02 10.50
C PHE A 165 10.18 21.71 11.29
N LYS A 166 11.25 22.46 11.06
CA LYS A 166 12.55 22.28 11.73
C LYS A 166 12.52 22.55 13.24
N LYS A 167 11.58 23.33 13.75
CA LYS A 167 11.42 23.53 15.19
C LYS A 167 10.99 22.25 15.92
N TYR A 168 10.28 21.37 15.25
CA TYR A 168 9.68 20.17 15.82
C TYR A 168 10.32 18.87 15.35
N ARG A 169 11.10 18.89 14.25
CA ARG A 169 11.66 17.70 13.61
C ARG A 169 13.11 17.89 13.20
N ASN A 170 13.93 16.93 13.57
CA ASN A 170 15.34 16.86 13.10
C ASN A 170 15.44 16.21 11.72
N SER A 171 14.50 15.37 11.34
CA SER A 171 14.39 14.75 10.02
C SER A 171 13.57 15.62 9.09
N ILE A 172 13.98 15.68 7.82
CA ILE A 172 13.31 16.46 6.76
C ILE A 172 12.34 15.62 5.93
N GLU A 173 11.81 14.54 6.49
CA GLU A 173 10.89 13.64 5.79
C GLU A 173 9.48 14.19 5.82
N TYR A 174 9.14 14.90 4.78
CA TYR A 174 7.82 15.44 4.54
C TYR A 174 7.49 15.42 3.06
N PHE A 175 6.21 15.40 2.72
CA PHE A 175 5.75 15.78 1.40
C PHE A 175 5.09 17.16 1.44
N ARG A 176 5.17 17.86 0.33
CA ARG A 176 4.49 19.15 0.15
C ARG A 176 3.17 18.91 -0.57
N TYR A 177 2.13 19.54 -0.03
CA TYR A 177 0.83 19.64 -0.67
C TYR A 177 0.50 21.11 -0.89
N LYS A 178 0.02 21.48 -2.08
CA LYS A 178 -0.33 22.85 -2.43
C LYS A 178 -1.82 22.94 -2.71
N TYR A 179 -2.48 23.91 -2.07
CA TYR A 179 -3.87 24.28 -2.28
C TYR A 179 -3.97 25.80 -2.46
N GLY A 180 -4.26 26.27 -3.68
CA GLY A 180 -4.17 27.69 -4.00
C GLY A 180 -2.76 28.23 -3.71
N ASP A 181 -2.67 29.24 -2.86
CA ASP A 181 -1.41 29.83 -2.38
C ASP A 181 -0.89 29.17 -1.10
N GLU A 182 -1.71 28.37 -0.44
CA GLU A 182 -1.36 27.66 0.79
C GLU A 182 -0.44 26.46 0.50
N LYS A 183 0.46 26.19 1.44
CA LYS A 183 1.38 25.05 1.40
C LYS A 183 1.31 24.30 2.72
N LEU A 184 1.06 23.00 2.62
CA LEU A 184 1.12 22.10 3.75
C LEU A 184 2.34 21.19 3.61
N LEU A 185 3.16 21.12 4.65
CA LEU A 185 4.24 20.16 4.78
C LEU A 185 3.78 19.08 5.76
N VAL A 186 3.52 17.90 5.25
CA VAL A 186 3.02 16.77 6.03
C VAL A 186 4.15 15.79 6.24
N SER A 187 4.49 15.52 7.49
CA SER A 187 5.45 14.48 7.85
C SER A 187 5.00 13.12 7.31
N TYR A 188 5.91 12.23 6.98
CA TYR A 188 5.52 10.88 6.56
C TYR A 188 6.54 9.82 6.95
N CYS A 189 6.10 8.58 6.97
CA CYS A 189 6.94 7.40 7.05
C CYS A 189 6.99 6.68 5.70
N TRP A 190 7.91 5.72 5.58
CA TRP A 190 8.28 5.14 4.28
C TRP A 190 7.33 4.06 3.76
N ASN A 191 6.58 3.37 4.60
CA ASN A 191 5.73 2.29 4.12
C ASN A 191 4.28 2.71 3.86
N ILE A 192 3.55 1.87 3.12
CA ILE A 192 2.18 2.17 2.67
C ILE A 192 1.16 2.21 3.80
N PHE A 193 1.44 1.56 4.92
CA PHE A 193 0.53 1.47 6.06
C PHE A 193 0.81 2.49 7.15
N SER A 194 2.01 3.04 7.21
CA SER A 194 2.41 3.97 8.28
C SER A 194 1.56 5.24 8.33
N THR A 195 0.99 5.65 7.20
CA THR A 195 0.14 6.85 7.08
C THR A 195 -1.36 6.58 7.26
N ILE A 196 -1.75 5.36 7.60
CA ILE A 196 -3.16 5.02 7.89
C ILE A 196 -3.72 5.87 9.01
N ILE A 197 -2.90 6.18 10.02
CA ILE A 197 -3.29 7.05 11.14
C ILE A 197 -3.73 8.42 10.64
N PHE A 198 -2.97 9.03 9.73
CA PHE A 198 -3.34 10.33 9.14
C PHE A 198 -4.67 10.25 8.40
N VAL A 199 -4.85 9.25 7.56
CA VAL A 199 -6.07 9.06 6.77
C VAL A 199 -7.28 8.82 7.68
N LYS A 200 -7.10 7.99 8.70
CA LYS A 200 -8.13 7.71 9.69
C LYS A 200 -8.53 8.95 10.49
N GLU A 201 -7.55 9.76 10.90
CA GLU A 201 -7.81 11.00 11.62
C GLU A 201 -8.51 12.04 10.74
N CYS A 202 -8.14 12.15 9.46
CA CYS A 202 -8.86 12.99 8.50
C CYS A 202 -10.33 12.55 8.36
N LEU A 203 -10.60 11.27 8.20
CA LEU A 203 -11.96 10.74 8.11
C LEU A 203 -12.74 11.01 9.40
N LYS A 204 -12.13 10.79 10.57
CA LYS A 204 -12.76 10.98 11.87
C LYS A 204 -13.18 12.43 12.09
N ARG A 205 -12.35 13.40 11.68
CA ARG A 205 -12.61 14.84 11.91
C ARG A 205 -13.49 15.46 10.84
N PHE A 206 -13.31 15.06 9.58
CA PHE A 206 -13.87 15.77 8.43
C PHE A 206 -14.75 14.88 7.55
N GLY A 207 -14.66 13.56 7.68
CA GLY A 207 -15.42 12.60 6.87
C GLY A 207 -16.89 12.56 7.27
N LYS A 208 -17.71 12.07 6.35
CA LYS A 208 -19.13 11.77 6.57
C LYS A 208 -19.28 10.27 6.77
N GLU A 209 -20.36 9.88 7.42
CA GLU A 209 -20.72 8.47 7.51
C GLU A 209 -20.80 7.83 6.12
N GLY A 210 -20.13 6.69 5.94
CA GLY A 210 -20.01 6.00 4.65
C GLY A 210 -18.79 6.38 3.81
N ASP A 211 -18.05 7.43 4.18
CA ASP A 211 -16.80 7.80 3.51
C ASP A 211 -15.70 6.77 3.78
N GLN A 212 -14.95 6.40 2.75
CA GLN A 212 -13.94 5.36 2.80
C GLN A 212 -12.71 5.71 1.96
N PHE A 213 -11.52 5.39 2.48
CA PHE A 213 -10.32 5.24 1.66
C PHE A 213 -10.09 3.76 1.39
N VAL A 214 -9.79 3.43 0.14
CA VAL A 214 -9.54 2.07 -0.32
C VAL A 214 -8.12 1.98 -0.89
N LEU A 215 -7.35 1.03 -0.40
CA LEU A 215 -6.00 0.72 -0.86
C LEU A 215 -5.95 -0.72 -1.35
N THR A 216 -5.68 -0.91 -2.64
CA THR A 216 -5.33 -2.21 -3.20
C THR A 216 -3.82 -2.35 -3.25
N TYR A 217 -3.27 -3.45 -2.76
CA TYR A 217 -1.84 -3.68 -2.65
C TYR A 217 -1.48 -5.15 -2.92
N ARG A 218 -0.19 -5.43 -3.06
CA ARG A 218 0.37 -6.78 -3.22
C ARG A 218 1.69 -6.89 -2.48
N GLU A 219 2.17 -8.10 -2.28
CA GLU A 219 3.56 -8.33 -1.89
C GLU A 219 4.54 -7.86 -2.99
N LYS A 220 5.74 -7.43 -2.58
CA LYS A 220 6.82 -7.01 -3.51
C LYS A 220 7.44 -8.19 -4.22
#